data_36554b6486c5e9b6eb02108489fe29ee
#
_entry.id   36554b6486c5e9b6eb02108489fe29ee
#
_cell.length_a   1.000
_cell.length_b   1.000
_cell.length_c   1.000
_cell.angle_alpha   90.00
_cell.angle_beta   90.00
_cell.angle_gamma   90.00
#
_symmetry.space_group_name_H-M   'P 1'
#
loop_
_entity.id
_entity.type
_entity.pdbx_description
1 polymer ?
#
loop_
_entity_poly.entity_id
_entity_poly.type
_entity_poly.pdbx_seq_one_letter_code
_entity_poly.pdbx_strand_id
1 'polypeptide(L)'
;MKRVSLLARGEYTTDWISDFYDQAHDWWGDDPQEPGVHPARVQTVARLCGPGPLRILELGAGGGNTSAALADAGHIVTAVELSPKRAGLAKKLAALPHAGSMTVHQADFLTLQLEGCFDLVCCWETFGVGSDGDQHRLLRRISGEWLTPTGCALLEVYNPYKPAAEAGKDIRLKPLKGVPGSVEMIEKTHFDPLHNRWTDEWVPVEHPERALAQTIRCYSVPEFQLLLEGSGLQMDHLEVDGNPLDFRSNRITPAGPLMDAWSYLVRLCPMER
;
A
#
# COMPACT_ATOMS: atom_id res chain seq x y z
N MET A 1 -29.33 -3.61 -4.13
CA MET A 1 -28.98 -3.51 -2.70
C MET A 1 -28.44 -2.11 -2.46
N LYS A 2 -28.98 -1.33 -1.52
CA LYS A 2 -28.38 -0.03 -1.16
C LYS A 2 -27.02 -0.32 -0.52
N ARG A 3 -25.92 0.00 -1.21
CA ARG A 3 -24.58 0.00 -0.57
C ARG A 3 -24.59 1.14 0.46
N VAL A 4 -24.40 0.79 1.70
CA VAL A 4 -24.30 1.76 2.79
C VAL A 4 -22.84 2.22 2.81
N SER A 5 -22.60 3.54 2.76
CA SER A 5 -21.25 4.10 2.91
C SER A 5 -20.58 3.56 4.18
N LEU A 6 -19.26 3.36 4.15
CA LEU A 6 -18.48 2.97 5.34
C LEU A 6 -18.74 3.88 6.53
N LEU A 7 -18.86 5.18 6.28
CA LEU A 7 -19.18 6.19 7.31
C LEU A 7 -20.53 5.95 7.99
N ALA A 8 -21.49 5.31 7.29
CA ALA A 8 -22.80 5.00 7.84
C ALA A 8 -22.86 3.65 8.59
N ARG A 9 -21.84 2.80 8.47
CA ARG A 9 -21.77 1.50 9.18
C ARG A 9 -21.28 1.63 10.61
N GLY A 10 -20.49 2.65 10.92
CA GLY A 10 -19.97 2.90 12.27
C GLY A 10 -18.88 1.91 12.73
N GLU A 11 -18.44 0.98 11.88
CA GLU A 11 -17.41 -0.02 12.19
C GLU A 11 -16.37 -0.09 11.07
N TYR A 12 -15.10 -0.28 11.45
CA TYR A 12 -13.99 -0.48 10.51
C TYR A 12 -13.86 -1.95 10.16
N THR A 13 -14.47 -2.36 9.04
CA THR A 13 -14.41 -3.73 8.52
C THR A 13 -13.51 -3.80 7.29
N THR A 14 -13.22 -5.00 6.82
CA THR A 14 -12.44 -5.26 5.59
C THR A 14 -13.29 -5.81 4.45
N ASP A 15 -14.59 -5.96 4.65
CA ASP A 15 -15.53 -6.51 3.66
C ASP A 15 -15.74 -5.63 2.41
N TRP A 16 -15.31 -4.38 2.47
CA TRP A 16 -15.38 -3.43 1.37
C TRP A 16 -14.23 -3.56 0.35
N ILE A 17 -13.10 -4.19 0.73
CA ILE A 17 -11.83 -4.14 -0.02
C ILE A 17 -12.01 -4.59 -1.46
N SER A 18 -12.49 -5.80 -1.69
CA SER A 18 -12.63 -6.36 -3.04
C SER A 18 -13.60 -5.54 -3.88
N ASP A 19 -14.75 -5.18 -3.32
CA ASP A 19 -15.76 -4.37 -3.99
C ASP A 19 -15.26 -2.98 -4.36
N PHE A 20 -14.49 -2.34 -3.47
CA PHE A 20 -13.91 -1.03 -3.71
C PHE A 20 -12.91 -1.08 -4.87
N TYR A 21 -11.91 -1.96 -4.79
CA TYR A 21 -10.87 -2.03 -5.80
C TYR A 21 -11.36 -2.55 -7.15
N ASP A 22 -12.34 -3.45 -7.17
CA ASP A 22 -12.97 -3.91 -8.42
C ASP A 22 -13.74 -2.77 -9.11
N GLN A 23 -14.47 -1.95 -8.35
CA GLN A 23 -15.18 -0.80 -8.88
C GLN A 23 -14.25 0.37 -9.21
N ALA A 24 -13.21 0.58 -8.42
CA ALA A 24 -12.19 1.59 -8.68
C ALA A 24 -11.53 1.35 -10.04
N HIS A 25 -11.25 0.08 -10.38
CA HIS A 25 -10.75 -0.28 -11.70
C HIS A 25 -11.68 0.19 -12.84
N ASP A 26 -13.02 0.08 -12.69
CA ASP A 26 -13.96 0.54 -13.71
C ASP A 26 -13.93 2.06 -13.91
N TRP A 27 -13.58 2.82 -12.88
CA TRP A 27 -13.52 4.28 -12.92
C TRP A 27 -12.15 4.84 -13.30
N TRP A 28 -11.08 4.16 -12.91
CA TRP A 28 -9.70 4.62 -13.07
C TRP A 28 -8.88 3.83 -14.09
N GLY A 29 -9.37 2.67 -14.56
CA GLY A 29 -8.65 1.81 -15.50
C GLY A 29 -7.70 0.82 -14.84
N ASP A 30 -6.86 0.21 -15.68
CA ASP A 30 -5.98 -0.89 -15.29
C ASP A 30 -4.84 -0.45 -14.37
N ASP A 31 -4.37 0.77 -14.57
CA ASP A 31 -3.27 1.36 -13.80
C ASP A 31 -3.59 2.82 -13.44
N PRO A 32 -4.18 3.06 -12.25
CA PRO A 32 -4.52 4.40 -11.82
C PRO A 32 -3.30 5.22 -11.35
N GLN A 33 -2.11 4.61 -11.28
CA GLN A 33 -0.90 5.27 -10.79
C GLN A 33 -0.38 6.29 -11.79
N GLU A 34 0.30 7.32 -11.27
CA GLU A 34 0.98 8.31 -12.12
C GLU A 34 2.09 7.67 -12.95
N PRO A 35 2.30 8.11 -14.20
CA PRO A 35 3.40 7.65 -15.01
C PRO A 35 4.74 7.85 -14.29
N GLY A 36 5.51 6.78 -14.14
CA GLY A 36 6.82 6.81 -13.49
C GLY A 36 6.86 6.25 -12.07
N VAL A 37 5.72 5.99 -11.41
CA VAL A 37 5.71 5.42 -10.06
C VAL A 37 6.37 4.04 -10.01
N HIS A 38 6.07 3.17 -10.96
CA HIS A 38 6.64 1.81 -10.98
C HIS A 38 8.15 1.81 -11.24
N PRO A 39 8.71 2.56 -12.21
CA PRO A 39 10.16 2.75 -12.34
C PRO A 39 10.81 3.36 -11.11
N ALA A 40 10.16 4.30 -10.42
CA ALA A 40 10.66 4.88 -9.18
C ALA A 40 10.74 3.85 -8.05
N ARG A 41 9.74 2.96 -7.93
CA ARG A 41 9.74 1.84 -6.96
C ARG A 41 10.89 0.86 -7.25
N VAL A 42 11.14 0.53 -8.53
CA VAL A 42 12.31 -0.28 -8.94
C VAL A 42 13.62 0.37 -8.50
N GLN A 43 13.79 1.68 -8.75
CA GLN A 43 14.98 2.42 -8.32
C GLN A 43 15.12 2.44 -6.79
N THR A 44 14.01 2.57 -6.07
CA THR A 44 13.98 2.53 -4.60
C THR A 44 14.42 1.17 -4.08
N VAL A 45 13.95 0.07 -4.67
CA VAL A 45 14.39 -1.29 -4.34
C VAL A 45 15.89 -1.43 -4.58
N ALA A 46 16.41 -1.03 -5.74
CA ALA A 46 17.84 -1.10 -6.05
C ALA A 46 18.69 -0.29 -5.06
N ARG A 47 18.22 0.91 -4.67
CA ARG A 47 18.91 1.80 -3.74
C ARG A 47 18.91 1.29 -2.30
N LEU A 48 17.79 0.76 -1.82
CA LEU A 48 17.63 0.38 -0.42
C LEU A 48 17.97 -1.09 -0.12
N CYS A 49 17.82 -1.98 -1.11
CA CYS A 49 18.05 -3.41 -0.93
C CYS A 49 19.31 -3.92 -1.68
N GLY A 50 19.98 -3.04 -2.42
CA GLY A 50 21.20 -3.37 -3.17
C GLY A 50 20.92 -3.89 -4.58
N PRO A 51 21.96 -3.92 -5.44
CA PRO A 51 21.86 -4.42 -6.80
C PRO A 51 21.86 -5.94 -6.83
N GLY A 52 21.14 -6.51 -7.78
CA GLY A 52 21.14 -7.94 -8.08
C GLY A 52 19.74 -8.54 -8.03
N PRO A 53 19.59 -9.75 -8.55
CA PRO A 53 18.32 -10.43 -8.55
C PRO A 53 17.92 -10.79 -7.12
N LEU A 54 16.76 -10.32 -6.69
CA LEU A 54 16.14 -10.59 -5.40
C LEU A 54 14.93 -11.51 -5.59
N ARG A 55 14.63 -12.32 -4.59
CA ARG A 55 13.33 -12.95 -4.43
C ARG A 55 12.43 -11.97 -3.67
N ILE A 56 11.42 -11.45 -4.36
CA ILE A 56 10.55 -10.38 -3.84
C ILE A 56 9.14 -10.91 -3.62
N LEU A 57 8.55 -10.59 -2.48
CA LEU A 57 7.12 -10.75 -2.20
C LEU A 57 6.48 -9.37 -2.18
N GLU A 58 5.56 -9.10 -3.11
CA GLU A 58 4.75 -7.89 -3.12
C GLU A 58 3.34 -8.18 -2.60
N LEU A 59 2.94 -7.48 -1.54
CA LEU A 59 1.65 -7.62 -0.87
C LEU A 59 0.72 -6.49 -1.31
N GLY A 60 -0.50 -6.85 -1.77
CA GLY A 60 -1.45 -5.90 -2.34
C GLY A 60 -0.99 -5.38 -3.70
N ALA A 61 -0.57 -6.29 -4.58
CA ALA A 61 0.09 -5.94 -5.85
C ALA A 61 -0.80 -5.23 -6.88
N GLY A 62 -2.11 -5.12 -6.62
CA GLY A 62 -3.05 -4.47 -7.53
C GLY A 62 -3.06 -5.12 -8.92
N GLY A 63 -3.00 -4.31 -9.98
CA GLY A 63 -2.89 -4.77 -11.36
C GLY A 63 -1.53 -5.41 -11.73
N GLY A 64 -0.56 -5.42 -10.80
CA GLY A 64 0.73 -6.08 -10.96
C GLY A 64 1.80 -5.26 -11.69
N ASN A 65 1.58 -3.98 -11.92
CA ASN A 65 2.50 -3.15 -12.72
C ASN A 65 3.87 -2.96 -12.03
N THR A 66 3.91 -2.76 -10.71
CA THR A 66 5.18 -2.72 -9.96
C THR A 66 5.86 -4.08 -9.98
N SER A 67 5.13 -5.18 -9.75
CA SER A 67 5.65 -6.55 -9.83
C SER A 67 6.27 -6.84 -11.21
N ALA A 68 5.60 -6.45 -12.29
CA ALA A 68 6.09 -6.63 -13.65
C ALA A 68 7.37 -5.80 -13.89
N ALA A 69 7.41 -4.54 -13.46
CA ALA A 69 8.58 -3.69 -13.58
C ALA A 69 9.80 -4.25 -12.79
N LEU A 70 9.56 -4.82 -11.61
CA LEU A 70 10.58 -5.52 -10.83
C LEU A 70 11.06 -6.80 -11.55
N ALA A 71 10.15 -7.57 -12.14
CA ALA A 71 10.49 -8.75 -12.93
C ALA A 71 11.29 -8.38 -14.19
N ASP A 72 10.95 -7.27 -14.85
CA ASP A 72 11.71 -6.72 -15.99
C ASP A 72 13.13 -6.27 -15.58
N ALA A 73 13.30 -5.82 -14.33
CA ALA A 73 14.59 -5.51 -13.75
C ALA A 73 15.42 -6.75 -13.34
N GLY A 74 14.90 -7.97 -13.56
CA GLY A 74 15.61 -9.24 -13.33
C GLY A 74 15.32 -9.89 -11.98
N HIS A 75 14.35 -9.40 -11.21
CA HIS A 75 13.97 -10.01 -9.93
C HIS A 75 13.00 -11.19 -10.12
N ILE A 76 12.92 -12.06 -9.11
CA ILE A 76 11.96 -13.16 -9.01
C ILE A 76 10.82 -12.68 -8.09
N VAL A 77 9.68 -12.32 -8.67
CA VAL A 77 8.58 -11.66 -7.96
C VAL A 77 7.41 -12.60 -7.71
N THR A 78 6.96 -12.67 -6.47
CA THR A 78 5.69 -13.26 -6.06
C THR A 78 4.74 -12.13 -5.67
N ALA A 79 3.69 -11.93 -6.44
CA ALA A 79 2.66 -10.92 -6.23
C ALA A 79 1.44 -11.54 -5.53
N VAL A 80 0.92 -10.89 -4.50
CA VAL A 80 -0.31 -11.30 -3.81
C VAL A 80 -1.33 -10.18 -3.92
N GLU A 81 -2.52 -10.52 -4.42
CA GLU A 81 -3.63 -9.57 -4.61
C GLU A 81 -4.96 -10.23 -4.23
N LEU A 82 -5.78 -9.50 -3.47
CA LEU A 82 -7.07 -9.99 -2.98
C LEU A 82 -8.16 -9.90 -4.05
N SER A 83 -8.22 -8.77 -4.79
CA SER A 83 -9.24 -8.49 -5.81
C SER A 83 -9.10 -9.48 -6.98
N PRO A 84 -10.17 -10.24 -7.33
CA PRO A 84 -10.14 -11.14 -8.47
C PRO A 84 -9.86 -10.44 -9.79
N LYS A 85 -10.41 -9.24 -9.97
CA LYS A 85 -10.26 -8.44 -11.18
C LYS A 85 -8.82 -7.97 -11.35
N ARG A 86 -8.24 -7.36 -10.29
CA ARG A 86 -6.85 -6.88 -10.30
C ARG A 86 -5.85 -8.03 -10.39
N ALA A 87 -6.05 -9.12 -9.65
CA ALA A 87 -5.23 -10.33 -9.79
C ALA A 87 -5.28 -10.91 -11.20
N GLY A 88 -6.45 -10.80 -11.90
CA GLY A 88 -6.60 -11.20 -13.30
C GLY A 88 -5.74 -10.35 -14.24
N LEU A 89 -5.59 -9.03 -13.98
CA LEU A 89 -4.69 -8.15 -14.73
C LEU A 89 -3.22 -8.50 -14.45
N ALA A 90 -2.86 -8.66 -13.18
CA ALA A 90 -1.51 -9.07 -12.78
C ALA A 90 -1.09 -10.40 -13.43
N LYS A 91 -2.00 -11.38 -13.54
CA LYS A 91 -1.73 -12.65 -14.25
C LYS A 91 -1.49 -12.46 -15.74
N LYS A 92 -2.13 -11.49 -16.39
CA LYS A 92 -1.83 -11.16 -17.80
C LYS A 92 -0.42 -10.61 -17.95
N LEU A 93 0.01 -9.72 -17.06
CA LEU A 93 1.38 -9.20 -17.04
C LEU A 93 2.38 -10.32 -16.77
N ALA A 94 2.13 -11.19 -15.79
CA ALA A 94 2.99 -12.32 -15.47
C ALA A 94 3.17 -13.33 -16.63
N ALA A 95 2.24 -13.36 -17.59
CA ALA A 95 2.36 -14.20 -18.78
C ALA A 95 3.27 -13.60 -19.87
N LEU A 96 3.69 -12.33 -19.72
CA LEU A 96 4.64 -11.70 -20.64
C LEU A 96 6.07 -12.15 -20.32
N PRO A 97 7.01 -12.10 -21.29
CA PRO A 97 8.40 -12.36 -21.03
C PRO A 97 9.01 -11.23 -20.18
N HIS A 98 9.75 -11.63 -19.12
CA HIS A 98 10.49 -10.76 -18.23
C HIS A 98 11.97 -11.19 -18.19
N ALA A 99 12.87 -10.30 -17.80
CA ALA A 99 14.27 -10.65 -17.55
C ALA A 99 14.42 -11.57 -16.31
N GLY A 100 13.55 -11.40 -15.31
CA GLY A 100 13.35 -12.28 -14.18
C GLY A 100 12.08 -13.14 -14.35
N SER A 101 11.24 -13.17 -13.30
CA SER A 101 9.96 -13.88 -13.35
C SER A 101 8.93 -13.24 -12.44
N MET A 102 7.65 -13.45 -12.77
CA MET A 102 6.52 -12.99 -11.96
C MET A 102 5.51 -14.13 -11.77
N THR A 103 5.10 -14.36 -10.53
CA THR A 103 4.03 -15.29 -10.16
C THR A 103 2.95 -14.55 -9.37
N VAL A 104 1.68 -14.87 -9.58
CA VAL A 104 0.55 -14.17 -8.95
C VAL A 104 -0.33 -15.13 -8.16
N HIS A 105 -0.54 -14.80 -6.89
CA HIS A 105 -1.50 -15.45 -6.00
C HIS A 105 -2.69 -14.51 -5.76
N GLN A 106 -3.89 -14.97 -6.14
CA GLN A 106 -5.13 -14.30 -5.76
C GLN A 106 -5.52 -14.80 -4.37
N ALA A 107 -5.19 -14.04 -3.34
CA ALA A 107 -5.39 -14.46 -1.95
C ALA A 107 -5.34 -13.27 -0.99
N ASP A 108 -5.86 -13.49 0.22
CA ASP A 108 -5.64 -12.62 1.36
C ASP A 108 -4.27 -12.92 1.99
N PHE A 109 -3.37 -11.94 1.97
CA PHE A 109 -2.02 -12.07 2.53
C PHE A 109 -2.02 -12.28 4.06
N LEU A 110 -3.11 -11.97 4.78
CA LEU A 110 -3.20 -12.26 6.22
C LEU A 110 -3.38 -13.75 6.51
N THR A 111 -3.83 -14.54 5.53
CA THR A 111 -4.14 -15.97 5.70
C THR A 111 -3.37 -16.89 4.74
N LEU A 112 -2.84 -16.34 3.65
CA LEU A 112 -2.11 -17.10 2.63
C LEU A 112 -0.90 -17.80 3.22
N GLN A 113 -0.74 -19.08 2.89
CA GLN A 113 0.48 -19.83 3.16
C GLN A 113 1.36 -19.82 1.92
N LEU A 114 2.61 -19.39 2.07
CA LEU A 114 3.63 -19.39 1.03
C LEU A 114 4.82 -20.23 1.48
N GLU A 115 5.37 -21.00 0.55
CA GLU A 115 6.60 -21.74 0.78
C GLU A 115 7.82 -20.87 0.43
N GLY A 116 8.87 -21.04 1.23
CA GLY A 116 10.16 -20.36 1.03
C GLY A 116 10.21 -18.96 1.64
N CYS A 117 11.42 -18.37 1.57
CA CYS A 117 11.70 -17.05 2.10
C CYS A 117 12.08 -16.08 0.97
N PHE A 118 11.96 -14.80 1.25
CA PHE A 118 12.19 -13.68 0.32
C PHE A 118 13.30 -12.79 0.85
N ASP A 119 14.06 -12.21 -0.07
CA ASP A 119 15.09 -11.21 0.24
C ASP A 119 14.46 -9.86 0.51
N LEU A 120 13.29 -9.61 -0.10
CA LEU A 120 12.49 -8.41 0.07
C LEU A 120 11.01 -8.76 0.19
N VAL A 121 10.33 -8.20 1.19
CA VAL A 121 8.87 -8.08 1.24
C VAL A 121 8.51 -6.62 1.04
N CYS A 122 7.67 -6.29 0.06
CA CYS A 122 7.23 -4.91 -0.15
C CYS A 122 5.70 -4.78 -0.11
N CYS A 123 5.24 -3.62 0.35
CA CYS A 123 3.84 -3.28 0.46
C CYS A 123 3.70 -1.79 0.14
N TRP A 124 3.18 -1.49 -1.05
CA TRP A 124 2.97 -0.14 -1.54
C TRP A 124 1.50 0.23 -1.37
N GLU A 125 1.23 1.35 -0.69
CA GLU A 125 -0.12 1.92 -0.52
C GLU A 125 -1.18 0.97 0.10
N THR A 126 -0.76 -0.14 0.71
CA THR A 126 -1.69 -1.15 1.25
C THR A 126 -1.62 -1.26 2.78
N PHE A 127 -0.48 -0.87 3.40
CA PHE A 127 -0.31 -0.95 4.85
C PHE A 127 -1.29 0.01 5.56
N GLY A 128 -2.01 -0.50 6.57
CA GLY A 128 -3.07 0.24 7.27
C GLY A 128 -4.50 -0.22 6.93
N VAL A 129 -4.67 -1.08 5.93
CA VAL A 129 -5.96 -1.73 5.64
C VAL A 129 -6.24 -2.77 6.73
N GLY A 130 -7.39 -2.66 7.40
CA GLY A 130 -7.75 -3.49 8.55
C GLY A 130 -7.47 -2.83 9.90
N SER A 131 -7.36 -3.62 10.97
CA SER A 131 -7.14 -3.17 12.34
C SER A 131 -5.65 -3.11 12.70
N ASP A 132 -5.30 -2.47 13.84
CA ASP A 132 -3.95 -2.50 14.38
C ASP A 132 -3.48 -3.94 14.66
N GLY A 133 -4.40 -4.83 15.07
CA GLY A 133 -4.12 -6.26 15.26
C GLY A 133 -3.76 -6.97 13.94
N ASP A 134 -4.41 -6.59 12.83
CA ASP A 134 -4.09 -7.12 11.50
C ASP A 134 -2.71 -6.64 11.04
N GLN A 135 -2.39 -5.36 11.24
CA GLN A 135 -1.08 -4.82 10.91
C GLN A 135 0.03 -5.48 11.74
N HIS A 136 -0.17 -5.65 13.04
CA HIS A 136 0.80 -6.35 13.90
C HIS A 136 0.97 -7.82 13.49
N ARG A 137 -0.12 -8.51 13.11
CA ARG A 137 -0.06 -9.87 12.57
C ARG A 137 0.73 -9.91 11.26
N LEU A 138 0.49 -8.96 10.35
CA LEU A 138 1.22 -8.84 9.10
C LEU A 138 2.73 -8.67 9.34
N LEU A 139 3.12 -7.75 10.23
CA LEU A 139 4.54 -7.53 10.58
C LEU A 139 5.19 -8.80 11.14
N ARG A 140 4.50 -9.55 12.00
CA ARG A 140 4.99 -10.83 12.51
C ARG A 140 5.13 -11.89 11.43
N ARG A 141 4.21 -11.95 10.46
CA ARG A 141 4.30 -12.84 9.31
C ARG A 141 5.50 -12.48 8.44
N ILE A 142 5.71 -11.19 8.17
CA ILE A 142 6.87 -10.71 7.42
C ILE A 142 8.16 -11.21 8.07
N SER A 143 8.34 -11.01 9.38
CA SER A 143 9.57 -11.39 10.07
C SER A 143 9.73 -12.91 10.26
N GLY A 144 8.66 -13.60 10.57
CA GLY A 144 8.70 -15.00 11.03
C GLY A 144 8.48 -16.04 9.94
N GLU A 145 7.78 -15.66 8.86
CA GLU A 145 7.39 -16.61 7.82
C GLU A 145 8.05 -16.32 6.48
N TRP A 146 8.30 -15.04 6.15
CA TRP A 146 8.63 -14.67 4.77
C TRP A 146 10.03 -14.12 4.56
N LEU A 147 10.61 -13.37 5.50
CA LEU A 147 11.94 -12.82 5.30
C LEU A 147 13.05 -13.85 5.53
N THR A 148 14.08 -13.79 4.67
CA THR A 148 15.37 -14.39 4.99
C THR A 148 16.00 -13.66 6.18
N PRO A 149 16.96 -14.28 6.91
CA PRO A 149 17.62 -13.62 8.04
C PRO A 149 18.32 -12.29 7.69
N THR A 150 18.74 -12.14 6.43
CA THR A 150 19.40 -10.93 5.90
C THR A 150 18.49 -10.09 5.00
N GLY A 151 17.23 -10.50 4.87
CA GLY A 151 16.23 -9.79 4.06
C GLY A 151 15.74 -8.52 4.72
N CYS A 152 14.98 -7.74 3.96
CA CYS A 152 14.34 -6.53 4.48
C CYS A 152 12.88 -6.41 4.01
N ALA A 153 12.11 -5.58 4.68
CA ALA A 153 10.80 -5.17 4.18
C ALA A 153 10.80 -3.68 3.85
N LEU A 154 10.13 -3.31 2.75
CA LEU A 154 9.82 -1.93 2.38
C LEU A 154 8.32 -1.72 2.50
N LEU A 155 7.91 -0.88 3.44
CA LEU A 155 6.50 -0.59 3.67
C LEU A 155 6.25 0.91 3.45
N GLU A 156 5.29 1.22 2.61
CA GLU A 156 4.73 2.55 2.50
C GLU A 156 3.60 2.69 3.53
N VAL A 157 3.78 3.62 4.46
CA VAL A 157 2.91 3.79 5.63
C VAL A 157 2.19 5.12 5.53
N TYR A 158 0.86 5.12 5.57
CA TYR A 158 0.08 6.34 5.56
C TYR A 158 0.27 7.15 6.84
N ASN A 159 0.51 8.43 6.64
CA ASN A 159 0.80 9.41 7.68
C ASN A 159 -0.49 10.15 8.10
N PRO A 160 -0.79 10.35 9.40
CA PRO A 160 -2.04 10.99 9.83
C PRO A 160 -2.12 12.49 9.56
N TYR A 161 -0.98 13.19 9.43
CA TYR A 161 -0.95 14.65 9.45
C TYR A 161 -1.61 15.27 8.21
N LYS A 162 -1.28 14.75 7.02
CA LYS A 162 -1.83 15.27 5.77
C LYS A 162 -3.33 15.00 5.64
N PRO A 163 -3.84 13.76 5.84
CA PRO A 163 -5.28 13.51 5.81
C PRO A 163 -6.05 14.34 6.83
N ALA A 164 -5.49 14.55 8.05
CA ALA A 164 -6.12 15.39 9.05
C ALA A 164 -6.22 16.87 8.63
N ALA A 165 -5.18 17.38 7.95
CA ALA A 165 -5.18 18.75 7.42
C ALA A 165 -6.10 18.93 6.20
N GLU A 166 -6.33 17.86 5.44
CA GLU A 166 -7.20 17.84 4.26
C GLU A 166 -8.66 17.47 4.59
N ALA A 167 -8.95 17.03 5.82
CA ALA A 167 -10.27 16.58 6.23
C ALA A 167 -11.35 17.67 6.00
N GLY A 168 -12.46 17.26 5.40
CA GLY A 168 -13.57 18.13 5.04
C GLY A 168 -13.40 18.88 3.72
N LYS A 169 -12.30 18.63 2.97
CA LYS A 169 -12.14 19.16 1.62
C LYS A 169 -12.75 18.20 0.59
N ASP A 170 -13.44 18.78 -0.37
CA ASP A 170 -14.00 18.08 -1.53
C ASP A 170 -13.21 18.47 -2.78
N ILE A 171 -12.76 17.49 -3.55
CA ILE A 171 -12.05 17.68 -4.82
C ILE A 171 -12.91 17.13 -5.95
N ARG A 172 -13.16 17.95 -6.97
CA ARG A 172 -13.91 17.52 -8.15
C ARG A 172 -12.94 16.96 -9.20
N LEU A 173 -13.04 15.67 -9.46
CA LEU A 173 -12.21 14.95 -10.43
C LEU A 173 -12.99 14.76 -11.73
N LYS A 174 -12.36 15.13 -12.83
CA LYS A 174 -12.92 14.93 -14.17
C LYS A 174 -12.70 13.49 -14.61
N PRO A 175 -13.55 12.96 -15.53
CA PRO A 175 -13.32 11.66 -16.13
C PRO A 175 -11.92 11.57 -16.75
N LEU A 176 -11.28 10.44 -16.57
CA LEU A 176 -9.95 10.19 -17.14
C LEU A 176 -10.05 10.02 -18.66
N LYS A 177 -9.25 10.78 -19.40
CA LYS A 177 -9.21 10.72 -20.85
C LYS A 177 -8.69 9.37 -21.32
N GLY A 178 -9.47 8.69 -22.17
CA GLY A 178 -9.07 7.41 -22.75
C GLY A 178 -9.38 6.19 -21.87
N VAL A 179 -10.02 6.37 -20.71
CA VAL A 179 -10.50 5.28 -19.86
C VAL A 179 -12.01 5.09 -20.04
N PRO A 180 -12.45 4.03 -20.76
CA PRO A 180 -13.86 3.73 -20.91
C PRO A 180 -14.50 3.45 -19.55
N GLY A 181 -15.65 4.07 -19.28
CA GLY A 181 -16.34 3.90 -17.98
C GLY A 181 -15.88 4.85 -16.88
N SER A 182 -14.83 5.66 -17.09
CA SER A 182 -14.45 6.72 -16.18
C SER A 182 -15.56 7.76 -16.06
N VAL A 183 -15.84 8.18 -14.83
CA VAL A 183 -16.93 9.09 -14.49
C VAL A 183 -16.41 10.32 -13.76
N GLU A 184 -17.15 11.41 -13.86
CA GLU A 184 -16.88 12.59 -13.02
C GLU A 184 -17.27 12.28 -11.57
N MET A 185 -16.40 12.60 -10.61
CA MET A 185 -16.65 12.30 -9.21
C MET A 185 -16.19 13.42 -8.28
N ILE A 186 -16.71 13.39 -7.08
CA ILE A 186 -16.25 14.20 -5.96
C ILE A 186 -15.51 13.26 -5.02
N GLU A 187 -14.23 13.53 -4.84
CA GLU A 187 -13.39 12.88 -3.81
C GLU A 187 -13.52 13.69 -2.53
N LYS A 188 -13.81 13.01 -1.43
CA LYS A 188 -13.99 13.61 -0.10
C LYS A 188 -13.02 12.97 0.88
N THR A 189 -12.23 13.81 1.51
CA THR A 189 -11.30 13.38 2.55
C THR A 189 -11.95 13.53 3.92
N HIS A 190 -12.03 12.42 4.67
CA HIS A 190 -12.45 12.38 6.06
C HIS A 190 -11.33 11.87 6.94
N PHE A 191 -11.27 12.33 8.19
CA PHE A 191 -10.29 11.84 9.14
C PHE A 191 -10.93 11.64 10.52
N ASP A 192 -10.74 10.45 11.09
CA ASP A 192 -11.14 10.12 12.44
C ASP A 192 -9.92 10.23 13.38
N PRO A 193 -9.86 11.29 14.22
CA PRO A 193 -8.72 11.51 15.11
C PRO A 193 -8.69 10.55 16.31
N LEU A 194 -9.81 9.88 16.64
CA LEU A 194 -9.85 8.92 17.74
C LEU A 194 -9.16 7.60 17.37
N HIS A 195 -9.20 7.25 16.10
CA HIS A 195 -8.63 6.01 15.60
C HIS A 195 -7.49 6.23 14.60
N ASN A 196 -7.09 7.51 14.35
CA ASN A 196 -6.11 7.89 13.34
C ASN A 196 -6.39 7.23 11.99
N ARG A 197 -7.64 7.31 11.51
CA ARG A 197 -8.05 6.71 10.24
C ARG A 197 -8.43 7.77 9.22
N TRP A 198 -7.83 7.65 8.06
CA TRP A 198 -8.25 8.35 6.87
C TRP A 198 -9.32 7.55 6.16
N THR A 199 -10.39 8.22 5.77
CA THR A 199 -11.41 7.67 4.86
C THR A 199 -11.45 8.54 3.61
N ASP A 200 -11.26 7.90 2.48
CA ASP A 200 -11.33 8.47 1.16
C ASP A 200 -12.64 7.99 0.52
N GLU A 201 -13.58 8.94 0.26
CA GLU A 201 -14.89 8.66 -0.28
C GLU A 201 -15.01 9.23 -1.69
N TRP A 202 -15.35 8.39 -2.66
CA TRP A 202 -15.52 8.74 -4.07
C TRP A 202 -17.00 8.69 -4.44
N VAL A 203 -17.55 9.85 -4.79
CA VAL A 203 -18.96 10.04 -5.08
C VAL A 203 -19.14 10.41 -6.56
N PRO A 204 -19.59 9.49 -7.43
CA PRO A 204 -19.92 9.83 -8.82
C PRO A 204 -20.97 10.92 -8.88
N VAL A 205 -20.74 11.97 -9.69
CA VAL A 205 -21.61 13.15 -9.75
C VAL A 205 -23.00 12.79 -10.26
N GLU A 206 -23.11 11.94 -11.30
CA GLU A 206 -24.39 11.53 -11.89
C GLU A 206 -25.07 10.41 -11.11
N HIS A 207 -24.31 9.66 -10.30
CA HIS A 207 -24.77 8.46 -9.59
C HIS A 207 -24.26 8.44 -8.15
N PRO A 208 -24.66 9.40 -7.27
CA PRO A 208 -24.17 9.48 -5.91
C PRO A 208 -24.51 8.25 -5.04
N GLU A 209 -25.54 7.49 -5.43
CA GLU A 209 -25.90 6.23 -4.77
C GLU A 209 -24.84 5.10 -4.99
N ARG A 210 -23.90 5.31 -5.91
CA ARG A 210 -22.78 4.39 -6.20
C ARG A 210 -21.51 4.79 -5.46
N ALA A 211 -21.58 5.72 -4.52
CA ALA A 211 -20.43 6.14 -3.74
C ALA A 211 -19.69 4.95 -3.13
N LEU A 212 -18.37 5.01 -3.16
CA LEU A 212 -17.45 4.04 -2.56
C LEU A 212 -16.55 4.75 -1.57
N ALA A 213 -16.10 4.02 -0.58
CA ALA A 213 -15.10 4.55 0.33
C ALA A 213 -14.11 3.45 0.73
N GLN A 214 -12.86 3.86 0.91
CA GLN A 214 -11.83 3.09 1.59
C GLN A 214 -11.50 3.75 2.92
N THR A 215 -11.03 2.95 3.87
CA THR A 215 -10.57 3.47 5.15
C THR A 215 -9.24 2.83 5.52
N ILE A 216 -8.28 3.67 5.86
CA ILE A 216 -6.91 3.26 6.10
C ILE A 216 -6.46 3.79 7.46
N ARG A 217 -5.88 2.93 8.27
CA ARG A 217 -5.23 3.30 9.52
C ARG A 217 -3.90 4.00 9.21
N CYS A 218 -3.78 5.24 9.63
CA CYS A 218 -2.57 6.03 9.48
C CYS A 218 -1.73 5.93 10.76
N TYR A 219 -0.41 5.85 10.62
CA TYR A 219 0.51 5.81 11.74
C TYR A 219 1.48 6.97 11.67
N SER A 220 1.58 7.74 12.76
CA SER A 220 2.74 8.59 12.96
C SER A 220 4.00 7.73 13.17
N VAL A 221 5.18 8.28 12.92
CA VAL A 221 6.43 7.52 13.08
C VAL A 221 6.57 6.90 14.48
N PRO A 222 6.30 7.63 15.60
CA PRO A 222 6.33 7.03 16.94
C PRO A 222 5.30 5.91 17.15
N GLU A 223 4.06 6.04 16.60
CA GLU A 223 3.06 4.97 16.70
C GLU A 223 3.50 3.74 15.92
N PHE A 224 4.09 3.93 14.73
CA PHE A 224 4.61 2.82 13.94
C PHE A 224 5.76 2.11 14.67
N GLN A 225 6.65 2.86 15.34
CA GLN A 225 7.70 2.26 16.16
C GLN A 225 7.13 1.41 17.31
N LEU A 226 6.07 1.89 17.99
CA LEU A 226 5.36 1.10 19.01
C LEU A 226 4.69 -0.15 18.41
N LEU A 227 4.12 -0.04 17.20
CA LEU A 227 3.52 -1.18 16.50
C LEU A 227 4.56 -2.26 16.16
N LEU A 228 5.82 -1.89 15.95
CA LEU A 228 6.91 -2.84 15.69
C LEU A 228 7.30 -3.67 16.93
N GLU A 229 6.93 -3.24 18.15
CA GLU A 229 7.26 -3.98 19.36
C GLU A 229 6.70 -5.41 19.33
N GLY A 230 7.55 -6.40 19.57
CA GLY A 230 7.18 -7.82 19.52
C GLY A 230 6.92 -8.39 18.12
N SER A 231 7.10 -7.61 17.05
CA SER A 231 6.98 -8.10 15.67
C SER A 231 8.19 -8.90 15.18
N GLY A 232 9.37 -8.73 15.82
CA GLY A 232 10.64 -9.28 15.37
C GLY A 232 11.32 -8.43 14.29
N LEU A 233 10.80 -7.23 13.99
CA LEU A 233 11.34 -6.26 13.04
C LEU A 233 11.81 -4.99 13.74
N GLN A 234 12.81 -4.34 13.17
CA GLN A 234 13.25 -3.02 13.54
C GLN A 234 13.34 -2.12 12.32
N MET A 235 13.04 -0.83 12.50
CA MET A 235 13.17 0.17 11.45
C MET A 235 14.63 0.66 11.39
N ASP A 236 15.26 0.55 10.23
CA ASP A 236 16.63 1.01 10.01
C ASP A 236 16.71 2.18 9.02
N HIS A 237 15.66 2.44 8.25
CA HIS A 237 15.55 3.57 7.33
C HIS A 237 14.14 4.13 7.30
N LEU A 238 14.04 5.45 7.13
CA LEU A 238 12.82 6.23 6.97
C LEU A 238 13.05 7.32 5.94
N GLU A 239 12.13 7.49 4.98
CA GLU A 239 12.20 8.57 4.00
C GLU A 239 10.81 9.07 3.59
N VAL A 240 10.77 10.31 3.10
CA VAL A 240 9.61 10.91 2.40
C VAL A 240 10.09 11.35 1.03
N ASP A 241 9.41 10.92 -0.03
CA ASP A 241 9.72 11.25 -1.43
C ASP A 241 11.21 11.04 -1.78
N GLY A 242 11.79 9.94 -1.30
CA GLY A 242 13.20 9.59 -1.51
C GLY A 242 14.21 10.37 -0.65
N ASN A 243 13.75 11.26 0.22
CA ASN A 243 14.59 12.05 1.12
C ASN A 243 14.66 11.40 2.50
N PRO A 244 15.82 10.88 2.94
CA PRO A 244 15.97 10.24 4.25
C PRO A 244 15.70 11.21 5.40
N LEU A 245 15.04 10.69 6.44
CA LEU A 245 14.77 11.42 7.68
C LEU A 245 15.53 10.79 8.85
N ASP A 246 16.13 11.63 9.69
CA ASP A 246 16.80 11.21 10.92
C ASP A 246 15.77 11.02 12.07
N PHE A 247 15.22 9.82 12.17
CA PHE A 247 14.25 9.44 13.20
C PHE A 247 14.88 8.95 14.51
N ARG A 248 16.22 8.84 14.56
CA ARG A 248 16.98 8.38 15.75
C ARG A 248 17.54 9.53 16.57
N SER A 249 17.59 10.71 16.00
CA SER A 249 18.11 11.89 16.65
C SER A 249 17.13 12.43 17.69
N ASN A 250 17.65 12.86 18.85
CA ASN A 250 16.87 13.57 19.86
C ASN A 250 16.72 15.08 19.54
N ARG A 251 17.02 15.50 18.31
CA ARG A 251 16.89 16.92 17.93
C ARG A 251 15.43 17.23 17.59
N ILE A 252 14.93 18.32 18.14
CA ILE A 252 13.63 18.87 17.79
C ILE A 252 13.71 19.44 16.38
N THR A 253 12.94 18.88 15.45
CA THR A 253 12.83 19.40 14.10
C THR A 253 11.45 20.06 13.98
N PRO A 254 11.37 21.40 13.89
CA PRO A 254 10.10 22.08 13.66
C PRO A 254 9.60 21.72 12.27
N ALA A 255 8.30 21.48 12.11
CA ALA A 255 7.57 21.24 10.88
C ALA A 255 8.43 20.58 9.77
N GLY A 256 8.47 19.27 9.74
CA GLY A 256 9.26 18.53 8.75
C GLY A 256 8.42 18.07 7.55
N PRO A 257 9.04 17.40 6.57
CA PRO A 257 8.39 16.87 5.37
C PRO A 257 7.17 15.99 5.68
N LEU A 258 7.14 15.33 6.85
CA LEU A 258 6.01 14.51 7.30
C LEU A 258 4.70 15.29 7.43
N MET A 259 4.74 16.60 7.68
CA MET A 259 3.51 17.40 7.84
C MET A 259 2.70 17.51 6.55
N ASP A 260 3.38 17.46 5.40
CA ASP A 260 2.77 17.61 4.08
C ASP A 260 2.70 16.29 3.27
N ALA A 261 3.25 15.20 3.81
CA ALA A 261 3.28 13.91 3.13
C ALA A 261 2.05 13.06 3.46
N TRP A 262 1.45 12.43 2.45
CA TRP A 262 0.40 11.42 2.62
C TRP A 262 0.93 10.13 3.22
N SER A 263 2.14 9.76 2.86
CA SER A 263 2.80 8.54 3.30
C SER A 263 4.29 8.78 3.54
N TYR A 264 4.93 7.83 4.16
CA TYR A 264 6.38 7.72 4.27
C TYR A 264 6.79 6.27 4.02
N LEU A 265 8.00 6.09 3.52
CA LEU A 265 8.58 4.76 3.29
C LEU A 265 9.51 4.38 4.43
N VAL A 266 9.35 3.16 4.92
CA VAL A 266 10.26 2.58 5.91
C VAL A 266 10.94 1.34 5.35
N ARG A 267 12.22 1.14 5.70
CA ARG A 267 12.88 -0.16 5.58
C ARG A 267 12.97 -0.78 6.97
N LEU A 268 12.54 -2.06 7.03
CA LEU A 268 12.58 -2.88 8.22
C LEU A 268 13.53 -4.05 8.00
N CYS A 269 14.28 -4.41 9.02
CA CYS A 269 15.09 -5.61 9.02
C CYS A 269 14.75 -6.50 10.23
N PRO A 270 14.98 -7.82 10.16
CA PRO A 270 14.84 -8.69 11.30
C PRO A 270 15.73 -8.21 12.46
N MET A 271 15.21 -8.28 13.69
CA MET A 271 16.03 -8.04 14.89
C MET A 271 17.01 -9.18 15.05
N GLU A 272 18.26 -8.85 15.37
CA GLU A 272 19.24 -9.86 15.79
C GLU A 272 18.71 -10.61 17.02
N ARG A 273 18.74 -11.94 16.96
CA ARG A 273 18.27 -12.81 18.05
C ARG A 273 19.30 -12.90 19.16
#